data_2f94aaa14d81aa7bfb1385f2d4f9d0ae
#
_entry.id   2f94aaa14d81aa7bfb1385f2d4f9d0ae
#
_cell.length_a   1.000
_cell.length_b   1.000
_cell.length_c   1.000
_cell.angle_alpha   90.00
_cell.angle_beta   90.00
_cell.angle_gamma   90.00
#
_symmetry.space_group_name_H-M   'P 1'
#
loop_
_entity.id
_entity.type
_entity.pdbx_description
1 polymer ?
#
loop_
_entity_poly.entity_id
_entity_poly.type
_entity_poly.pdbx_seq_one_letter_code
_entity_poly.pdbx_strand_id
1 'polypeptide(L)'
;MRNLNKLSLLILVFACPVFVWAQTKRSPEFKEKYTLKEVVVLSRHNIRSPLSDNGSALGKLTPHQWTKWSSASSELTLRGGVLETMMGQFFRKWLVDEGLFTENYVPSVDEVNIYANSMQRTIATAQYFSSGFMPVANLAIHHRYTPSKMDPVFFPRLTKVSDSFCAEAMSQIAAMGGKNGIRGINEKLEDSYQILADVLDLKDSPACKAGETCAFDDYDTQIILKKGEEPAMKGSLKLANSASDAFILQYYEETDARKASFGHEISNSDWEKIARVKDVYGDVLFTAPIVAYNVAHPLLVYINDELNSEARKFTFLCGHDSNIASVNAALEVEDYELPNSIEKKTPIGCKLVFEKWLDKEGNEFTSINLVYQSTEQLRNLEMLDKENSPMVYQLQLKGLDLNSDGLY
;
A
#
# COMPACT_ATOMS: atom_id res chain seq x y z
N MET A 1 39.81 43.40 40.70
CA MET A 1 38.61 42.62 40.99
C MET A 1 38.08 42.13 39.64
N ARG A 2 38.27 40.85 39.35
CA ARG A 2 38.02 40.18 38.08
C ARG A 2 36.62 39.56 38.07
N ASN A 3 35.76 40.00 37.19
CA ASN A 3 34.45 39.35 36.92
C ASN A 3 34.67 38.15 36.01
N LEU A 4 34.37 36.95 36.51
CA LEU A 4 34.28 35.73 35.70
C LEU A 4 32.85 35.64 35.13
N ASN A 5 32.73 35.76 33.82
CA ASN A 5 31.54 35.43 33.09
C ASN A 5 31.38 33.91 33.01
N LYS A 6 30.30 33.41 33.59
CA LYS A 6 29.90 31.99 33.40
C LYS A 6 29.20 31.89 32.03
N LEU A 7 29.88 31.27 31.07
CA LEU A 7 29.32 30.87 29.79
C LEU A 7 28.58 29.53 30.00
N SER A 8 27.26 29.58 30.08
CA SER A 8 26.43 28.39 30.12
C SER A 8 26.33 27.83 28.71
N LEU A 9 27.00 26.68 28.47
CA LEU A 9 26.92 25.93 27.23
C LEU A 9 25.59 25.15 27.23
N LEU A 10 24.61 25.64 26.46
CA LEU A 10 23.36 24.90 26.23
C LEU A 10 23.62 23.84 25.20
N ILE A 11 23.79 22.60 25.65
CA ILE A 11 23.86 21.42 24.76
C ILE A 11 22.43 21.14 24.31
N LEU A 12 22.09 21.57 23.10
CA LEU A 12 20.90 21.11 22.39
C LEU A 12 21.16 19.66 21.95
N VAL A 13 20.62 18.72 22.71
CA VAL A 13 20.51 17.34 22.26
C VAL A 13 19.43 17.31 21.18
N PHE A 14 19.84 17.32 19.93
CA PHE A 14 18.96 16.93 18.83
C PHE A 14 18.69 15.44 19.02
N ALA A 15 17.52 15.10 19.54
CA ALA A 15 16.98 13.76 19.37
C ALA A 15 16.70 13.57 17.88
N CYS A 16 17.68 13.06 17.14
CA CYS A 16 17.41 12.46 15.84
C CYS A 16 16.39 11.35 16.10
N PRO A 17 15.23 11.31 15.44
CA PRO A 17 14.39 10.13 15.48
C PRO A 17 15.25 8.98 14.94
N VAL A 18 15.60 8.04 15.80
CA VAL A 18 16.21 6.80 15.37
C VAL A 18 15.10 6.06 14.62
N PHE A 19 15.08 6.17 13.30
CA PHE A 19 14.28 5.29 12.47
C PHE A 19 14.81 3.88 12.72
N VAL A 20 14.13 3.12 13.54
CA VAL A 20 14.40 1.71 13.73
C VAL A 20 13.94 1.02 12.45
N TRP A 21 14.88 0.81 11.53
CA TRP A 21 14.67 -0.06 10.39
C TRP A 21 14.40 -1.46 10.96
N ALA A 22 13.16 -1.93 10.83
CA ALA A 22 12.88 -3.32 11.15
C ALA A 22 13.72 -4.18 10.20
N GLN A 23 14.68 -4.87 10.75
CA GLN A 23 15.57 -5.70 9.94
C GLN A 23 14.80 -6.95 9.52
N THR A 24 14.86 -7.31 8.25
CA THR A 24 14.41 -8.63 7.76
C THR A 24 15.20 -9.78 8.39
N LYS A 25 16.29 -9.46 9.09
CA LYS A 25 17.12 -10.41 9.82
C LYS A 25 17.16 -10.05 11.30
N ARG A 26 16.49 -10.87 12.10
CA ARG A 26 16.52 -10.76 13.56
C ARG A 26 17.91 -11.08 14.10
N SER A 27 18.30 -10.43 15.21
CA SER A 27 19.59 -10.68 15.85
C SER A 27 19.66 -12.11 16.43
N PRO A 28 20.87 -12.67 16.66
CA PRO A 28 21.01 -13.95 17.34
C PRO A 28 20.33 -13.97 18.72
N GLU A 29 20.44 -12.87 19.48
CA GLU A 29 19.84 -12.73 20.80
C GLU A 29 18.30 -12.76 20.74
N PHE A 30 17.71 -12.15 19.69
CA PHE A 30 16.27 -12.23 19.44
C PHE A 30 15.85 -13.68 19.18
N LYS A 31 16.59 -14.40 18.32
CA LYS A 31 16.30 -15.81 17.96
C LYS A 31 16.53 -16.78 19.12
N GLU A 32 17.33 -16.42 20.12
CA GLU A 32 17.43 -17.19 21.35
C GLU A 32 16.19 -17.04 22.26
N LYS A 33 15.48 -15.90 22.16
CA LYS A 33 14.29 -15.61 22.98
C LYS A 33 13.00 -16.09 22.31
N TYR A 34 12.88 -15.90 21.00
CA TYR A 34 11.63 -16.06 20.28
C TYR A 34 11.76 -17.03 19.10
N THR A 35 10.66 -17.73 18.83
CA THR A 35 10.49 -18.62 17.66
C THR A 35 9.33 -18.11 16.81
N LEU A 36 9.53 -17.95 15.51
CA LEU A 36 8.48 -17.58 14.58
C LEU A 36 7.50 -18.75 14.43
N LYS A 37 6.25 -18.53 14.77
CA LYS A 37 5.18 -19.54 14.74
C LYS A 37 4.39 -19.47 13.46
N GLU A 38 4.05 -18.26 13.02
CA GLU A 38 3.13 -18.03 11.91
C GLU A 38 3.33 -16.65 11.28
N VAL A 39 3.04 -16.55 9.99
CA VAL A 39 3.03 -15.29 9.25
C VAL A 39 1.75 -15.17 8.43
N VAL A 40 1.03 -14.07 8.61
CA VAL A 40 -0.12 -13.69 7.76
C VAL A 40 0.25 -12.45 6.97
N VAL A 41 0.09 -12.52 5.66
CA VAL A 41 0.43 -11.44 4.71
C VAL A 41 -0.84 -10.94 4.02
N LEU A 42 -1.11 -9.64 4.12
CA LEU A 42 -2.08 -8.96 3.27
C LEU A 42 -1.34 -8.17 2.20
N SER A 43 -1.41 -8.63 0.96
CA SER A 43 -0.72 -8.06 -0.20
C SER A 43 -1.63 -7.15 -1.01
N ARG A 44 -1.12 -5.97 -1.41
CA ARG A 44 -1.62 -5.27 -2.59
C ARG A 44 -1.14 -6.00 -3.84
N HIS A 45 -1.99 -6.11 -4.89
CA HIS A 45 -1.53 -6.61 -6.19
C HIS A 45 -0.34 -5.79 -6.73
N ASN A 46 0.46 -6.40 -7.60
CA ASN A 46 1.61 -5.73 -8.23
C ASN A 46 1.19 -4.88 -9.45
N ILE A 47 2.16 -4.40 -10.26
CA ILE A 47 1.95 -3.49 -11.39
C ILE A 47 0.90 -4.06 -12.35
N ARG A 48 -0.08 -3.27 -12.67
CA ARG A 48 -1.18 -3.56 -13.59
C ARG A 48 -1.33 -2.48 -14.65
N SER A 49 -2.02 -2.78 -15.73
CA SER A 49 -2.51 -1.74 -16.63
C SER A 49 -3.54 -0.84 -15.92
N PRO A 50 -3.68 0.43 -16.28
CA PRO A 50 -4.68 1.32 -15.70
C PRO A 50 -6.10 0.75 -15.79
N LEU A 51 -6.99 1.23 -14.91
CA LEU A 51 -8.41 0.84 -14.92
C LEU A 51 -9.15 1.34 -16.16
N SER A 52 -8.59 2.35 -16.83
CA SER A 52 -9.10 2.95 -18.05
C SER A 52 -8.03 2.93 -19.13
N ASP A 53 -8.40 2.73 -20.36
CA ASP A 53 -7.51 2.75 -21.52
C ASP A 53 -7.43 4.14 -22.19
N ASN A 54 -6.68 4.24 -23.30
CA ASN A 54 -6.51 5.47 -24.06
C ASN A 54 -7.82 6.02 -24.66
N GLY A 55 -8.86 5.21 -24.81
CA GLY A 55 -10.18 5.64 -25.30
C GLY A 55 -11.09 6.23 -24.22
N SER A 56 -10.65 6.20 -22.97
CA SER A 56 -11.40 6.63 -21.79
C SER A 56 -11.09 8.07 -21.35
N ALA A 57 -11.51 8.41 -20.12
CA ALA A 57 -11.20 9.69 -19.48
C ALA A 57 -9.70 10.03 -19.50
N LEU A 58 -8.79 9.04 -19.35
CA LEU A 58 -7.35 9.25 -19.38
C LEU A 58 -6.87 9.80 -20.72
N GLY A 59 -7.38 9.28 -21.84
CA GLY A 59 -7.05 9.78 -23.18
C GLY A 59 -7.57 11.19 -23.46
N LYS A 60 -8.52 11.70 -22.66
CA LYS A 60 -9.01 13.06 -22.77
C LYS A 60 -8.21 14.08 -21.95
N LEU A 61 -7.50 13.65 -20.93
CA LEU A 61 -6.77 14.53 -20.00
C LEU A 61 -5.39 14.96 -20.50
N THR A 62 -4.91 14.42 -21.61
CA THR A 62 -3.60 14.73 -22.18
C THR A 62 -3.64 14.66 -23.71
N PRO A 63 -2.85 15.48 -24.45
CA PRO A 63 -2.66 15.31 -25.88
C PRO A 63 -1.75 14.12 -26.21
N HIS A 64 -1.05 13.56 -25.20
CA HIS A 64 -0.11 12.47 -25.37
C HIS A 64 -0.77 11.10 -25.36
N GLN A 65 -0.05 10.10 -25.81
CA GLN A 65 -0.48 8.70 -25.71
C GLN A 65 0.22 8.03 -24.53
N TRP A 66 -0.56 7.38 -23.69
CA TRP A 66 -0.04 6.52 -22.62
C TRP A 66 0.75 5.34 -23.21
N THR A 67 1.67 4.79 -22.41
CA THR A 67 2.47 3.64 -22.84
C THR A 67 1.59 2.48 -23.30
N LYS A 68 2.14 1.65 -24.17
CA LYS A 68 1.46 0.42 -24.59
C LYS A 68 1.67 -0.65 -23.53
N TRP A 69 0.63 -0.97 -22.83
CA TRP A 69 0.63 -1.95 -21.76
C TRP A 69 0.78 -3.39 -22.28
N SER A 70 1.45 -4.24 -21.49
CA SER A 70 1.63 -5.67 -21.81
C SER A 70 0.42 -6.53 -21.48
N SER A 71 -0.62 -5.96 -20.82
CA SER A 71 -1.85 -6.64 -20.43
C SER A 71 -3.08 -5.80 -20.75
N ALA A 72 -4.25 -6.42 -20.70
CA ALA A 72 -5.52 -5.71 -20.83
C ALA A 72 -5.75 -4.76 -19.66
N SER A 73 -6.70 -3.82 -19.83
CA SER A 73 -7.06 -2.84 -18.79
C SER A 73 -7.37 -3.54 -17.46
N SER A 74 -6.83 -3.02 -16.37
CA SER A 74 -6.91 -3.52 -15.00
C SER A 74 -6.23 -4.86 -14.68
N GLU A 75 -5.59 -5.49 -15.65
CA GLU A 75 -4.88 -6.77 -15.47
C GLU A 75 -3.40 -6.57 -15.09
N LEU A 76 -2.84 -7.54 -14.36
CA LEU A 76 -1.44 -7.57 -13.96
C LEU A 76 -0.55 -7.56 -15.21
N THR A 77 0.50 -6.73 -15.22
CA THR A 77 1.49 -6.72 -16.30
C THR A 77 2.51 -7.83 -16.12
N LEU A 78 3.21 -8.18 -17.21
CA LEU A 78 4.32 -9.13 -17.14
C LEU A 78 5.41 -8.66 -16.15
N ARG A 79 5.70 -7.35 -16.15
CA ARG A 79 6.67 -6.75 -15.23
C ARG A 79 6.23 -6.92 -13.77
N GLY A 80 4.95 -6.68 -13.48
CA GLY A 80 4.36 -6.93 -12.15
C GLY A 80 4.48 -8.38 -11.71
N GLY A 81 4.31 -9.34 -12.64
CA GLY A 81 4.50 -10.77 -12.38
C GLY A 81 5.95 -11.11 -12.02
N VAL A 82 6.94 -10.56 -12.76
CA VAL A 82 8.38 -10.77 -12.47
C VAL A 82 8.74 -10.25 -11.08
N LEU A 83 8.33 -9.03 -10.74
CA LEU A 83 8.56 -8.42 -9.41
C LEU A 83 7.95 -9.27 -8.30
N GLU A 84 6.76 -9.80 -8.52
CA GLU A 84 6.08 -10.62 -7.53
C GLU A 84 6.75 -11.98 -7.32
N THR A 85 7.30 -12.58 -8.39
CA THR A 85 8.11 -13.80 -8.28
C THR A 85 9.38 -13.56 -7.45
N MET A 86 10.06 -12.42 -7.66
CA MET A 86 11.23 -12.04 -6.86
C MET A 86 10.86 -11.85 -5.39
N MET A 87 9.72 -11.21 -5.10
CA MET A 87 9.23 -11.05 -3.74
C MET A 87 8.91 -12.41 -3.09
N GLY A 88 8.28 -13.33 -3.81
CA GLY A 88 8.04 -14.70 -3.34
C GLY A 88 9.34 -15.44 -3.02
N GLN A 89 10.38 -15.32 -3.86
CA GLN A 89 11.71 -15.89 -3.60
C GLN A 89 12.37 -15.31 -2.35
N PHE A 90 12.22 -14.00 -2.15
CA PHE A 90 12.72 -13.33 -0.94
C PHE A 90 12.01 -13.88 0.30
N PHE A 91 10.68 -13.95 0.32
CA PHE A 91 9.90 -14.50 1.43
C PHE A 91 10.30 -15.94 1.76
N ARG A 92 10.51 -16.79 0.75
CA ARG A 92 10.99 -18.16 0.98
C ARG A 92 12.32 -18.17 1.74
N LYS A 93 13.32 -17.40 1.27
CA LYS A 93 14.64 -17.33 1.91
C LYS A 93 14.55 -16.77 3.33
N TRP A 94 13.78 -15.70 3.50
CA TRP A 94 13.58 -15.09 4.81
C TRP A 94 12.95 -16.06 5.81
N LEU A 95 11.87 -16.75 5.45
CA LEU A 95 11.16 -17.64 6.36
C LEU A 95 11.92 -18.95 6.63
N VAL A 96 12.81 -19.36 5.74
CA VAL A 96 13.80 -20.42 6.01
C VAL A 96 14.85 -19.94 7.00
N ASP A 97 15.38 -18.74 6.82
CA ASP A 97 16.35 -18.14 7.76
C ASP A 97 15.76 -17.93 9.16
N GLU A 98 14.46 -17.62 9.27
CA GLU A 98 13.74 -17.50 10.56
C GLU A 98 13.28 -18.85 11.12
N GLY A 99 13.51 -19.97 10.41
CA GLY A 99 13.22 -21.32 10.90
C GLY A 99 11.76 -21.73 10.81
N LEU A 100 10.89 -20.94 10.17
CA LEU A 100 9.47 -21.32 9.97
C LEU A 100 9.33 -22.50 8.99
N PHE A 101 10.20 -22.53 7.98
CA PHE A 101 10.27 -23.60 6.97
C PHE A 101 11.70 -24.13 6.84
N THR A 102 11.83 -25.34 6.30
CA THR A 102 13.11 -25.88 5.82
C THR A 102 13.29 -25.59 4.33
N GLU A 103 14.51 -25.69 3.82
CA GLU A 103 14.72 -25.64 2.36
C GLU A 103 13.93 -26.75 1.67
N ASN A 104 13.37 -26.43 0.49
CA ASN A 104 12.54 -27.36 -0.29
C ASN A 104 11.29 -27.89 0.46
N TYR A 105 10.78 -27.10 1.39
CA TYR A 105 9.59 -27.46 2.14
C TYR A 105 8.39 -27.67 1.23
N VAL A 106 7.67 -28.77 1.44
CA VAL A 106 6.39 -29.07 0.81
C VAL A 106 5.34 -29.14 1.91
N PRO A 107 4.51 -28.10 2.06
CA PRO A 107 3.54 -28.02 3.15
C PRO A 107 2.39 -29.02 2.96
N SER A 108 1.77 -29.42 4.07
CA SER A 108 0.43 -29.98 4.04
C SER A 108 -0.59 -28.90 3.64
N VAL A 109 -1.78 -29.33 3.23
CA VAL A 109 -2.84 -28.43 2.76
C VAL A 109 -3.28 -27.40 3.83
N ASP A 110 -3.14 -27.76 5.11
CA ASP A 110 -3.57 -26.92 6.23
C ASP A 110 -2.50 -25.92 6.69
N GLU A 111 -1.22 -26.12 6.31
CA GLU A 111 -0.13 -25.27 6.77
C GLU A 111 0.03 -23.98 5.98
N VAL A 112 -0.35 -23.97 4.69
CA VAL A 112 -0.21 -22.80 3.81
C VAL A 112 -1.52 -22.50 3.12
N ASN A 113 -2.00 -21.25 3.26
CA ASN A 113 -3.20 -20.75 2.60
C ASN A 113 -2.84 -19.58 1.67
N ILE A 114 -3.20 -19.69 0.39
CA ILE A 114 -3.06 -18.60 -0.59
C ILE A 114 -4.45 -18.25 -1.07
N TYR A 115 -4.92 -17.04 -0.71
CA TYR A 115 -6.27 -16.61 -1.01
C TYR A 115 -6.27 -15.22 -1.66
N ALA A 116 -6.83 -15.11 -2.84
CA ALA A 116 -6.89 -13.89 -3.62
C ALA A 116 -8.32 -13.38 -3.76
N ASN A 117 -8.47 -12.06 -3.80
CA ASN A 117 -9.68 -11.46 -4.33
C ASN A 117 -9.91 -11.96 -5.77
N SER A 118 -11.17 -12.17 -6.16
CA SER A 118 -11.52 -12.76 -7.45
C SER A 118 -11.39 -11.78 -8.63
N MET A 119 -10.25 -11.07 -8.70
CA MET A 119 -9.86 -10.19 -9.81
C MET A 119 -8.62 -10.76 -10.48
N GLN A 120 -8.49 -10.62 -11.82
CA GLN A 120 -7.35 -11.19 -12.55
C GLN A 120 -6.02 -10.77 -11.92
N ARG A 121 -5.80 -9.46 -11.67
CA ARG A 121 -4.55 -8.93 -11.11
C ARG A 121 -4.17 -9.48 -9.75
N THR A 122 -5.15 -9.75 -8.88
CA THR A 122 -4.90 -10.31 -7.55
C THR A 122 -4.64 -11.80 -7.59
N ILE A 123 -5.38 -12.54 -8.42
CA ILE A 123 -5.14 -13.98 -8.65
C ILE A 123 -3.76 -14.17 -9.27
N ALA A 124 -3.42 -13.41 -10.32
CA ALA A 124 -2.12 -13.49 -10.98
C ALA A 124 -0.96 -13.09 -10.04
N THR A 125 -1.12 -12.03 -9.23
CA THR A 125 -0.14 -11.67 -8.18
C THR A 125 0.10 -12.86 -7.24
N ALA A 126 -0.95 -13.50 -6.74
CA ALA A 126 -0.82 -14.65 -5.86
C ALA A 126 -0.15 -15.85 -6.56
N GLN A 127 -0.42 -16.08 -7.84
CA GLN A 127 0.23 -17.14 -8.64
C GLN A 127 1.73 -16.90 -8.79
N TYR A 128 2.14 -15.68 -9.16
CA TYR A 128 3.54 -15.32 -9.32
C TYR A 128 4.29 -15.34 -7.99
N PHE A 129 3.68 -14.82 -6.90
CA PHE A 129 4.24 -14.96 -5.56
C PHE A 129 4.48 -16.42 -5.21
N SER A 130 3.48 -17.27 -5.34
CA SER A 130 3.55 -18.69 -5.00
C SER A 130 4.61 -19.43 -5.81
N SER A 131 4.78 -19.09 -7.09
CA SER A 131 5.81 -19.68 -7.96
C SER A 131 7.24 -19.32 -7.51
N GLY A 132 7.44 -18.15 -6.92
CA GLY A 132 8.70 -17.77 -6.28
C GLY A 132 8.86 -18.34 -4.88
N PHE A 133 7.77 -18.39 -4.11
CA PHE A 133 7.74 -18.78 -2.71
C PHE A 133 7.98 -20.28 -2.50
N MET A 134 7.17 -21.12 -3.12
CA MET A 134 7.28 -22.59 -3.01
C MET A 134 7.10 -23.25 -4.37
N PRO A 135 8.08 -23.13 -5.28
CA PRO A 135 7.91 -23.53 -6.69
C PRO A 135 7.63 -25.02 -6.90
N VAL A 136 8.03 -25.86 -5.94
CA VAL A 136 7.85 -27.33 -6.03
C VAL A 136 6.57 -27.83 -5.33
N ALA A 137 5.90 -26.97 -4.57
CA ALA A 137 4.76 -27.38 -3.73
C ALA A 137 3.42 -27.38 -4.48
N ASN A 138 3.34 -26.79 -5.66
CA ASN A 138 2.10 -26.67 -6.44
C ASN A 138 0.93 -26.14 -5.58
N LEU A 139 1.13 -24.99 -4.92
CA LEU A 139 0.17 -24.36 -4.03
C LEU A 139 -1.12 -24.01 -4.78
N ALA A 140 -2.27 -24.36 -4.21
CA ALA A 140 -3.56 -23.92 -4.74
C ALA A 140 -3.78 -22.45 -4.47
N ILE A 141 -4.21 -21.70 -5.50
CA ILE A 141 -4.63 -20.31 -5.34
C ILE A 141 -6.15 -20.31 -5.17
N HIS A 142 -6.59 -20.02 -3.94
CA HIS A 142 -8.02 -19.96 -3.65
C HIS A 142 -8.59 -18.62 -4.05
N HIS A 143 -9.75 -18.61 -4.67
CA HIS A 143 -10.58 -17.45 -4.93
C HIS A 143 -12.04 -17.87 -5.04
N ARG A 144 -12.96 -17.05 -4.55
CA ARG A 144 -14.36 -17.45 -4.39
C ARG A 144 -15.16 -17.44 -5.68
N TYR A 145 -14.88 -16.48 -6.56
CA TYR A 145 -15.65 -16.25 -7.77
C TYR A 145 -14.77 -16.38 -9.01
N THR A 146 -15.41 -16.44 -10.19
CA THR A 146 -14.71 -16.22 -11.46
C THR A 146 -14.08 -14.84 -11.50
N PRO A 147 -12.93 -14.64 -12.18
CA PRO A 147 -12.28 -13.33 -12.29
C PRO A 147 -13.26 -12.27 -12.78
N SER A 148 -13.21 -11.09 -12.17
CA SER A 148 -14.02 -9.88 -12.39
C SER A 148 -15.12 -9.58 -11.36
N LYS A 149 -15.30 -10.41 -10.35
CA LYS A 149 -16.24 -10.15 -9.25
C LYS A 149 -15.49 -10.01 -7.94
N MET A 150 -15.72 -8.89 -7.23
CA MET A 150 -15.11 -8.66 -5.92
C MET A 150 -15.62 -9.68 -4.89
N ASP A 151 -14.68 -10.30 -4.18
CA ASP A 151 -14.99 -11.18 -3.05
C ASP A 151 -15.37 -10.33 -1.82
N PRO A 152 -16.44 -10.66 -1.08
CA PRO A 152 -16.88 -9.92 0.10
C PRO A 152 -15.82 -9.76 1.19
N VAL A 153 -14.83 -10.62 1.29
CA VAL A 153 -13.71 -10.48 2.24
C VAL A 153 -12.82 -9.29 1.88
N PHE A 154 -12.56 -9.09 0.59
CA PHE A 154 -11.68 -8.01 0.08
C PHE A 154 -12.45 -6.79 -0.40
N PHE A 155 -13.77 -6.88 -0.58
CA PHE A 155 -14.57 -5.78 -1.09
C PHE A 155 -14.80 -4.73 -0.01
N PRO A 156 -14.16 -3.53 -0.08
CA PRO A 156 -14.25 -2.51 0.97
C PRO A 156 -15.57 -1.75 0.90
N ARG A 157 -16.69 -2.49 0.96
CA ARG A 157 -18.04 -1.94 0.88
C ARG A 157 -18.59 -1.60 2.24
N LEU A 158 -19.37 -0.55 2.31
CA LEU A 158 -20.11 -0.16 3.51
C LEU A 158 -21.24 -1.15 3.80
N THR A 159 -21.17 -1.85 4.91
CA THR A 159 -22.18 -2.86 5.31
C THR A 159 -23.30 -2.28 6.16
N LYS A 160 -22.98 -1.27 6.99
CA LYS A 160 -23.91 -0.57 7.87
C LYS A 160 -23.80 0.93 7.59
N VAL A 161 -24.90 1.55 7.14
CA VAL A 161 -24.98 2.98 6.85
C VAL A 161 -26.29 3.50 7.41
N SER A 162 -26.20 4.52 8.26
CA SER A 162 -27.32 5.29 8.83
C SER A 162 -27.00 6.77 8.68
N ASP A 163 -27.97 7.64 8.95
CA ASP A 163 -27.74 9.10 8.94
C ASP A 163 -26.65 9.50 9.96
N SER A 164 -26.65 8.89 11.14
CA SER A 164 -25.60 9.12 12.15
C SER A 164 -24.23 8.62 11.70
N PHE A 165 -24.15 7.48 11.02
CA PHE A 165 -22.91 7.00 10.43
C PHE A 165 -22.39 7.98 9.37
N CYS A 166 -23.27 8.44 8.48
CA CYS A 166 -22.88 9.42 7.44
C CYS A 166 -22.40 10.74 8.06
N ALA A 167 -23.09 11.24 9.08
CA ALA A 167 -22.69 12.48 9.76
C ALA A 167 -21.32 12.36 10.43
N GLU A 168 -21.07 11.26 11.14
CA GLU A 168 -19.77 10.99 11.78
C GLU A 168 -18.65 10.80 10.74
N ALA A 169 -18.88 10.00 9.69
CA ALA A 169 -17.90 9.78 8.62
C ALA A 169 -17.55 11.11 7.94
N MET A 170 -18.53 11.95 7.62
CA MET A 170 -18.30 13.26 7.01
C MET A 170 -17.53 14.20 7.93
N SER A 171 -17.79 14.15 9.25
CA SER A 171 -17.02 14.91 10.24
C SER A 171 -15.56 14.49 10.28
N GLN A 172 -15.29 13.17 10.33
CA GLN A 172 -13.94 12.61 10.34
C GLN A 172 -13.19 12.90 9.03
N ILE A 173 -13.83 12.78 7.87
CA ILE A 173 -13.26 13.13 6.57
C ILE A 173 -12.95 14.63 6.50
N ALA A 174 -13.87 15.49 6.93
CA ALA A 174 -13.65 16.93 6.92
C ALA A 174 -12.46 17.33 7.82
N ALA A 175 -12.26 16.66 8.95
CA ALA A 175 -11.11 16.90 9.83
C ALA A 175 -9.76 16.70 9.13
N MET A 176 -9.66 15.83 8.11
CA MET A 176 -8.42 15.64 7.32
C MET A 176 -7.99 16.91 6.59
N GLY A 177 -8.93 17.79 6.22
CA GLY A 177 -8.65 19.09 5.60
C GLY A 177 -8.40 20.23 6.60
N GLY A 178 -8.48 19.94 7.90
CA GLY A 178 -8.31 20.93 8.96
C GLY A 178 -9.45 21.94 8.98
N LYS A 179 -9.12 23.21 9.25
CA LYS A 179 -10.14 24.30 9.41
C LYS A 179 -11.03 24.52 8.18
N ASN A 180 -10.56 24.16 7.00
CA ASN A 180 -11.28 24.35 5.73
C ASN A 180 -12.08 23.10 5.31
N GLY A 181 -12.13 22.08 6.18
CA GLY A 181 -12.91 20.86 5.93
C GLY A 181 -12.51 20.16 4.62
N ILE A 182 -13.47 19.61 3.90
CA ILE A 182 -13.21 18.88 2.65
C ILE A 182 -12.48 19.74 1.60
N ARG A 183 -12.78 21.03 1.52
CA ARG A 183 -12.06 21.97 0.65
C ARG A 183 -10.57 22.01 0.99
N GLY A 184 -10.21 22.01 2.29
CA GLY A 184 -8.84 22.02 2.77
C GLY A 184 -8.03 20.78 2.35
N ILE A 185 -8.67 19.65 2.05
CA ILE A 185 -8.01 18.47 1.48
C ILE A 185 -7.44 18.80 0.09
N ASN A 186 -8.24 19.44 -0.77
CA ASN A 186 -7.81 19.83 -2.11
C ASN A 186 -6.77 20.98 -2.06
N GLU A 187 -6.92 21.93 -1.16
CA GLU A 187 -5.94 23.03 -0.96
C GLU A 187 -4.54 22.49 -0.60
N LYS A 188 -4.46 21.40 0.17
CA LYS A 188 -3.19 20.73 0.49
C LYS A 188 -2.54 20.01 -0.69
N LEU A 189 -3.28 19.81 -1.78
CA LEU A 189 -2.83 19.16 -3.01
C LEU A 189 -2.54 20.14 -4.15
N GLU A 190 -2.62 21.45 -3.93
CA GLU A 190 -2.47 22.46 -4.99
C GLU A 190 -1.18 22.28 -5.79
N ASP A 191 -0.02 22.13 -5.14
CA ASP A 191 1.26 21.86 -5.80
C ASP A 191 1.25 20.54 -6.59
N SER A 192 0.61 19.50 -6.04
CA SER A 192 0.47 18.19 -6.68
C SER A 192 -0.40 18.29 -7.93
N TYR A 193 -1.49 19.02 -7.87
CA TYR A 193 -2.38 19.27 -9.00
C TYR A 193 -1.70 20.07 -10.11
N GLN A 194 -0.91 21.09 -9.73
CA GLN A 194 -0.17 21.88 -10.72
C GLN A 194 0.83 21.02 -11.47
N ILE A 195 1.68 20.25 -10.77
CA ILE A 195 2.67 19.37 -11.39
C ILE A 195 1.97 18.31 -12.27
N LEU A 196 0.90 17.70 -11.78
CA LEU A 196 0.15 16.71 -12.53
C LEU A 196 -0.46 17.31 -13.81
N ALA A 197 -1.02 18.52 -13.74
CA ALA A 197 -1.57 19.22 -14.89
C ALA A 197 -0.49 19.60 -15.93
N ASP A 198 0.68 20.03 -15.44
CA ASP A 198 1.80 20.40 -16.30
C ASP A 198 2.37 19.20 -17.05
N VAL A 199 2.56 18.05 -16.37
CA VAL A 199 3.07 16.83 -16.98
C VAL A 199 2.08 16.21 -17.98
N LEU A 200 0.78 16.39 -17.72
CA LEU A 200 -0.29 15.98 -18.65
C LEU A 200 -0.37 16.88 -19.88
N ASP A 201 0.24 18.07 -19.89
CA ASP A 201 -0.07 19.16 -20.82
C ASP A 201 -1.61 19.39 -20.88
N LEU A 202 -2.23 19.43 -19.69
CA LEU A 202 -3.70 19.42 -19.54
C LEU A 202 -4.37 20.55 -20.30
N LYS A 203 -3.75 21.73 -20.44
CA LYS A 203 -4.26 22.88 -21.19
C LYS A 203 -4.40 22.60 -22.69
N ASP A 204 -3.56 21.68 -23.21
CA ASP A 204 -3.58 21.26 -24.61
C ASP A 204 -4.41 19.99 -24.84
N SER A 205 -4.97 19.44 -23.78
CA SER A 205 -5.75 18.20 -23.82
C SER A 205 -7.08 18.33 -24.59
N PRO A 206 -7.63 17.23 -25.07
CA PRO A 206 -8.98 17.22 -25.63
C PRO A 206 -10.05 17.74 -24.67
N ALA A 207 -9.96 17.41 -23.37
CA ALA A 207 -10.91 17.86 -22.36
C ALA A 207 -10.91 19.39 -22.17
N CYS A 208 -9.72 20.00 -22.13
CA CYS A 208 -9.62 21.45 -22.03
C CYS A 208 -10.13 22.15 -23.31
N LYS A 209 -9.76 21.64 -24.49
CA LYS A 209 -10.26 22.18 -25.78
C LYS A 209 -11.77 22.06 -25.93
N ALA A 210 -12.39 21.06 -25.28
CA ALA A 210 -13.85 20.91 -25.25
C ALA A 210 -14.53 21.79 -24.17
N GLY A 211 -13.76 22.52 -23.36
CA GLY A 211 -14.29 23.34 -22.26
C GLY A 211 -14.74 22.52 -21.03
N GLU A 212 -14.26 21.26 -20.91
CA GLU A 212 -14.62 20.38 -19.80
C GLU A 212 -13.73 20.65 -18.56
N THR A 213 -12.40 20.57 -18.71
CA THR A 213 -11.45 20.81 -17.63
C THR A 213 -10.06 21.21 -18.15
N CYS A 214 -9.50 22.30 -17.62
CA CYS A 214 -8.17 22.81 -17.94
C CYS A 214 -7.23 22.87 -16.72
N ALA A 215 -7.76 22.56 -15.54
CA ALA A 215 -7.06 22.53 -14.27
C ALA A 215 -7.79 21.60 -13.29
N PHE A 216 -7.13 21.24 -12.18
CA PHE A 216 -7.74 20.50 -11.08
C PHE A 216 -8.12 21.49 -9.97
N ASP A 217 -8.97 22.47 -10.26
CA ASP A 217 -9.30 23.61 -9.39
C ASP A 217 -10.73 23.60 -8.84
N ASP A 218 -11.55 22.59 -9.22
CA ASP A 218 -12.83 22.35 -8.55
C ASP A 218 -12.62 21.61 -7.23
N TYR A 219 -12.54 22.39 -6.15
CA TYR A 219 -12.31 21.87 -4.80
C TYR A 219 -13.58 21.42 -4.08
N ASP A 220 -14.73 21.49 -4.73
CA ASP A 220 -16.01 21.03 -4.18
C ASP A 220 -16.18 19.51 -4.34
N THR A 221 -15.41 18.78 -3.55
CA THR A 221 -15.47 17.31 -3.54
C THR A 221 -16.75 16.82 -2.87
N GLN A 222 -17.51 15.97 -3.58
CA GLN A 222 -18.69 15.29 -3.06
C GLN A 222 -18.30 13.87 -2.61
N ILE A 223 -18.45 13.57 -1.33
CA ILE A 223 -18.28 12.23 -0.78
C ILE A 223 -19.60 11.48 -0.88
N ILE A 224 -19.53 10.22 -1.30
CA ILE A 224 -20.70 9.35 -1.52
C ILE A 224 -20.54 8.10 -0.67
N LEU A 225 -21.43 7.95 0.33
CA LEU A 225 -21.45 6.82 1.26
C LEU A 225 -22.78 6.09 1.09
N LYS A 226 -22.76 4.92 0.46
CA LYS A 226 -23.95 4.12 0.21
C LYS A 226 -23.78 2.69 0.72
N LYS A 227 -24.81 2.15 1.35
CA LYS A 227 -24.82 0.76 1.81
C LYS A 227 -24.65 -0.20 0.63
N GLY A 228 -23.73 -1.14 0.77
CA GLY A 228 -23.43 -2.16 -0.24
C GLY A 228 -22.42 -1.73 -1.32
N GLU A 229 -22.03 -0.44 -1.34
CA GLU A 229 -21.06 0.13 -2.29
C GLU A 229 -19.76 0.52 -1.57
N GLU A 230 -18.67 0.63 -2.31
CA GLU A 230 -17.44 1.28 -1.83
C GLU A 230 -17.71 2.76 -1.57
N PRO A 231 -17.05 3.37 -0.55
CA PRO A 231 -16.97 4.82 -0.47
C PRO A 231 -16.47 5.42 -1.79
N ALA A 232 -17.10 6.47 -2.24
CA ALA A 232 -16.78 7.11 -3.52
C ALA A 232 -16.77 8.64 -3.40
N MET A 233 -16.21 9.31 -4.40
CA MET A 233 -16.25 10.76 -4.49
C MET A 233 -16.42 11.26 -5.91
N LYS A 234 -16.79 12.55 -6.06
CA LYS A 234 -16.76 13.34 -7.29
C LYS A 234 -15.94 14.62 -7.06
N GLY A 235 -15.48 15.23 -8.14
CA GLY A 235 -14.68 16.47 -8.12
C GLY A 235 -13.26 16.26 -8.60
N SER A 236 -12.43 17.30 -8.51
CA SER A 236 -11.05 17.32 -9.03
C SER A 236 -10.17 16.23 -8.45
N LEU A 237 -10.29 15.92 -7.15
CA LEU A 237 -9.50 14.85 -6.52
C LEU A 237 -9.73 13.48 -7.19
N LYS A 238 -10.99 13.16 -7.55
CA LYS A 238 -11.30 11.91 -8.28
C LYS A 238 -10.65 11.86 -9.65
N LEU A 239 -10.72 12.97 -10.38
CA LEU A 239 -10.17 13.06 -11.74
C LEU A 239 -8.65 13.03 -11.71
N ALA A 240 -8.03 13.82 -10.82
CA ALA A 240 -6.59 13.85 -10.61
C ALA A 240 -6.05 12.48 -10.15
N ASN A 241 -6.77 11.78 -9.26
CA ASN A 241 -6.40 10.43 -8.84
C ASN A 241 -6.34 9.45 -10.03
N SER A 242 -7.27 9.54 -10.98
CA SER A 242 -7.25 8.65 -12.15
C SER A 242 -5.99 8.86 -12.99
N ALA A 243 -5.56 10.11 -13.16
CA ALA A 243 -4.32 10.44 -13.88
C ALA A 243 -3.08 10.07 -13.06
N SER A 244 -3.06 10.39 -11.75
CA SER A 244 -1.97 10.04 -10.84
C SER A 244 -1.71 8.52 -10.82
N ASP A 245 -2.76 7.71 -10.65
CA ASP A 245 -2.64 6.24 -10.67
C ASP A 245 -2.05 5.74 -12.00
N ALA A 246 -2.50 6.28 -13.14
CA ALA A 246 -1.96 5.91 -14.44
C ALA A 246 -0.48 6.34 -14.61
N PHE A 247 -0.09 7.52 -14.12
CA PHE A 247 1.30 7.97 -14.14
C PHE A 247 2.22 7.10 -13.27
N ILE A 248 1.80 6.77 -12.05
CA ILE A 248 2.57 5.87 -11.17
C ILE A 248 2.79 4.53 -11.86
N LEU A 249 1.74 3.94 -12.43
CA LEU A 249 1.83 2.67 -13.15
C LEU A 249 2.76 2.78 -14.37
N GLN A 250 2.61 3.85 -15.16
CA GLN A 250 3.48 4.11 -16.31
C GLN A 250 4.94 4.31 -15.89
N TYR A 251 5.20 5.02 -14.81
CA TYR A 251 6.54 5.24 -14.27
C TYR A 251 7.23 3.94 -13.86
N TYR A 252 6.49 3.00 -13.30
CA TYR A 252 7.02 1.68 -12.95
C TYR A 252 7.15 0.73 -14.15
N GLU A 253 6.29 0.84 -15.16
CA GLU A 253 6.32 -0.03 -16.33
C GLU A 253 7.36 0.44 -17.37
N GLU A 254 7.48 1.75 -17.60
CA GLU A 254 8.40 2.36 -18.58
C GLU A 254 9.74 2.69 -17.91
N THR A 255 10.81 2.07 -18.38
CA THR A 255 12.16 2.26 -17.82
C THR A 255 12.77 3.61 -18.16
N ASP A 256 12.45 4.16 -19.35
CA ASP A 256 12.87 5.51 -19.75
C ASP A 256 12.02 6.56 -19.01
N ALA A 257 12.65 7.27 -18.07
CA ALA A 257 11.96 8.26 -17.24
C ALA A 257 11.31 9.40 -18.04
N ARG A 258 11.92 9.82 -19.16
CA ARG A 258 11.35 10.87 -20.02
C ARG A 258 10.12 10.37 -20.78
N LYS A 259 10.13 9.12 -21.24
CA LYS A 259 8.92 8.54 -21.84
C LYS A 259 7.81 8.38 -20.83
N ALA A 260 8.13 7.95 -19.60
CA ALA A 260 7.17 7.83 -18.52
C ALA A 260 6.46 9.16 -18.18
N SER A 261 7.12 10.29 -18.42
CA SER A 261 6.65 11.66 -18.15
C SER A 261 6.31 12.46 -19.43
N PHE A 262 5.99 11.79 -20.53
CA PHE A 262 5.66 12.42 -21.82
C PHE A 262 6.72 13.40 -22.35
N GLY A 263 7.99 13.21 -22.01
CA GLY A 263 9.12 14.04 -22.42
C GLY A 263 9.52 15.10 -21.40
N HIS A 264 8.75 15.31 -20.35
CA HIS A 264 9.07 16.25 -19.28
C HIS A 264 10.23 15.75 -18.40
N GLU A 265 11.04 16.67 -17.87
CA GLU A 265 12.03 16.37 -16.83
C GLU A 265 11.36 16.52 -15.47
N ILE A 266 11.16 15.41 -14.77
CA ILE A 266 10.51 15.38 -13.47
C ILE A 266 11.48 14.84 -12.43
N SER A 267 11.60 15.56 -11.31
CA SER A 267 12.39 15.13 -10.16
C SER A 267 11.69 14.03 -9.35
N ASN A 268 12.45 13.32 -8.51
CA ASN A 268 11.86 12.35 -7.57
C ASN A 268 10.82 13.02 -6.65
N SER A 269 11.07 14.26 -6.21
CA SER A 269 10.11 15.02 -5.40
C SER A 269 8.82 15.31 -6.16
N ASP A 270 8.88 15.53 -7.48
CA ASP A 270 7.69 15.76 -8.28
C ASP A 270 6.90 14.46 -8.49
N TRP A 271 7.59 13.33 -8.67
CA TRP A 271 6.94 12.01 -8.66
C TRP A 271 6.23 11.71 -7.34
N GLU A 272 6.84 12.06 -6.19
CA GLU A 272 6.20 11.96 -4.88
C GLU A 272 4.95 12.84 -4.78
N LYS A 273 4.99 14.08 -5.30
CA LYS A 273 3.82 14.96 -5.34
C LYS A 273 2.70 14.43 -6.24
N ILE A 274 3.05 13.84 -7.40
CA ILE A 274 2.07 13.15 -8.26
C ILE A 274 1.43 11.98 -7.50
N ALA A 275 2.24 11.15 -6.86
CA ALA A 275 1.75 9.99 -6.11
C ALA A 275 0.91 10.37 -4.88
N ARG A 276 1.21 11.51 -4.25
CA ARG A 276 0.45 12.04 -3.10
C ARG A 276 -1.04 12.22 -3.39
N VAL A 277 -1.41 12.54 -4.63
CA VAL A 277 -2.82 12.65 -5.02
C VAL A 277 -3.56 11.32 -4.78
N LYS A 278 -2.92 10.21 -5.14
CA LYS A 278 -3.46 8.87 -4.93
C LYS A 278 -3.50 8.48 -3.45
N ASP A 279 -2.45 8.77 -2.69
CA ASP A 279 -2.42 8.50 -1.26
C ASP A 279 -3.54 9.25 -0.54
N VAL A 280 -3.71 10.56 -0.79
CA VAL A 280 -4.79 11.37 -0.20
C VAL A 280 -6.18 10.89 -0.65
N TYR A 281 -6.35 10.48 -1.91
CA TYR A 281 -7.61 9.90 -2.39
C TYR A 281 -7.99 8.64 -1.59
N GLY A 282 -7.01 7.76 -1.36
CA GLY A 282 -7.18 6.56 -0.55
C GLY A 282 -7.51 6.87 0.91
N ASP A 283 -6.79 7.83 1.50
CA ASP A 283 -7.03 8.27 2.88
C ASP A 283 -8.47 8.79 3.05
N VAL A 284 -8.92 9.67 2.18
CA VAL A 284 -10.27 10.25 2.25
C VAL A 284 -11.38 9.19 2.18
N LEU A 285 -11.19 8.15 1.37
CA LEU A 285 -12.22 7.12 1.18
C LEU A 285 -12.17 5.99 2.21
N PHE A 286 -10.98 5.65 2.74
CA PHE A 286 -10.81 4.39 3.46
C PHE A 286 -10.22 4.52 4.87
N THR A 287 -9.76 5.71 5.31
CA THR A 287 -9.05 5.83 6.60
C THR A 287 -9.80 6.62 7.69
N ALA A 288 -10.94 7.25 7.37
CA ALA A 288 -11.81 7.78 8.42
C ALA A 288 -12.21 6.63 9.37
N PRO A 289 -11.96 6.71 10.70
CA PRO A 289 -12.06 5.57 11.61
C PRO A 289 -13.35 4.76 11.50
N ILE A 290 -14.50 5.43 11.46
CA ILE A 290 -15.80 4.73 11.35
C ILE A 290 -15.97 4.04 10.00
N VAL A 291 -15.42 4.61 8.92
CA VAL A 291 -15.43 4.03 7.57
C VAL A 291 -14.46 2.86 7.53
N ALA A 292 -13.22 3.06 7.98
CA ALA A 292 -12.18 2.04 8.01
C ALA A 292 -12.63 0.77 8.72
N TYR A 293 -13.16 0.91 9.94
CA TYR A 293 -13.67 -0.22 10.71
C TYR A 293 -14.81 -0.95 9.97
N ASN A 294 -15.71 -0.20 9.33
CA ASN A 294 -16.84 -0.79 8.59
C ASN A 294 -16.39 -1.63 7.39
N VAL A 295 -15.49 -1.08 6.57
CA VAL A 295 -15.06 -1.72 5.31
C VAL A 295 -13.99 -2.79 5.52
N ALA A 296 -13.12 -2.65 6.53
CA ALA A 296 -12.06 -3.62 6.82
C ALA A 296 -12.56 -4.83 7.64
N HIS A 297 -13.69 -4.72 8.32
CA HIS A 297 -14.17 -5.74 9.26
C HIS A 297 -14.16 -7.18 8.72
N PRO A 298 -14.67 -7.49 7.51
CA PRO A 298 -14.63 -8.86 7.00
C PRO A 298 -13.21 -9.40 6.83
N LEU A 299 -12.28 -8.55 6.42
CA LEU A 299 -10.87 -8.93 6.23
C LEU A 299 -10.14 -9.06 7.56
N LEU A 300 -10.40 -8.20 8.53
CA LEU A 300 -9.85 -8.30 9.88
C LEU A 300 -10.31 -9.59 10.59
N VAL A 301 -11.58 -9.97 10.44
CA VAL A 301 -12.06 -11.27 10.96
C VAL A 301 -11.31 -12.41 10.31
N TYR A 302 -11.12 -12.37 8.98
CA TYR A 302 -10.39 -13.43 8.27
C TYR A 302 -8.92 -13.51 8.72
N ILE A 303 -8.22 -12.37 8.85
CA ILE A 303 -6.84 -12.33 9.35
C ILE A 303 -6.74 -12.89 10.76
N ASN A 304 -7.69 -12.51 11.65
CA ASN A 304 -7.73 -13.01 13.02
C ASN A 304 -7.96 -14.53 13.06
N ASP A 305 -8.86 -15.07 12.23
CA ASP A 305 -9.13 -16.50 12.17
C ASP A 305 -7.90 -17.28 11.69
N GLU A 306 -7.15 -16.75 10.71
CA GLU A 306 -5.89 -17.34 10.26
C GLU A 306 -4.82 -17.32 11.37
N LEU A 307 -4.61 -16.19 12.05
CA LEU A 307 -3.65 -16.06 13.17
C LEU A 307 -4.00 -16.93 14.39
N ASN A 308 -5.21 -17.46 14.48
CA ASN A 308 -5.64 -18.38 15.54
C ASN A 308 -5.80 -19.84 15.05
N SER A 309 -5.34 -20.15 13.85
CA SER A 309 -5.37 -21.52 13.31
C SER A 309 -4.13 -22.29 13.73
N GLU A 310 -4.29 -23.33 14.55
CA GLU A 310 -3.17 -24.10 15.12
C GLU A 310 -2.24 -24.74 14.08
N ALA A 311 -2.79 -25.18 12.95
CA ALA A 311 -2.03 -25.85 11.89
C ALA A 311 -1.36 -24.85 10.94
N ARG A 312 -1.82 -23.60 10.90
CA ARG A 312 -1.37 -22.60 9.95
C ARG A 312 0.04 -22.11 10.28
N LYS A 313 0.88 -22.03 9.26
CA LYS A 313 2.22 -21.42 9.33
C LYS A 313 2.30 -20.17 8.47
N PHE A 314 1.63 -20.17 7.31
CA PHE A 314 1.70 -19.06 6.38
C PHE A 314 0.37 -18.86 5.65
N THR A 315 -0.09 -17.62 5.66
CA THR A 315 -1.26 -17.17 4.87
C THR A 315 -0.87 -16.00 3.99
N PHE A 316 -1.22 -16.05 2.71
CA PHE A 316 -1.07 -14.95 1.77
C PHE A 316 -2.44 -14.52 1.24
N LEU A 317 -2.85 -13.33 1.61
CA LEU A 317 -4.11 -12.71 1.19
C LEU A 317 -3.79 -11.65 0.14
N CYS A 318 -4.28 -11.79 -1.08
CA CYS A 318 -4.02 -10.80 -2.12
C CYS A 318 -5.25 -9.94 -2.43
N GLY A 319 -5.14 -8.67 -2.11
CA GLY A 319 -6.16 -7.64 -2.30
C GLY A 319 -5.61 -6.37 -2.97
N HIS A 320 -6.02 -5.23 -2.43
CA HIS A 320 -5.82 -3.90 -3.00
C HIS A 320 -5.21 -2.93 -1.98
N ASP A 321 -4.79 -1.76 -2.44
CA ASP A 321 -4.36 -0.64 -1.59
C ASP A 321 -5.44 -0.22 -0.58
N SER A 322 -6.70 -0.17 -0.99
CA SER A 322 -7.84 0.12 -0.12
C SER A 322 -7.98 -0.86 1.06
N ASN A 323 -7.61 -2.14 0.85
CA ASN A 323 -7.61 -3.14 1.92
C ASN A 323 -6.53 -2.85 2.97
N ILE A 324 -5.30 -2.55 2.53
CA ILE A 324 -4.20 -2.21 3.45
C ILE A 324 -4.49 -0.90 4.18
N ALA A 325 -4.93 0.13 3.45
CA ALA A 325 -5.26 1.43 4.03
C ALA A 325 -6.36 1.32 5.11
N SER A 326 -7.45 0.61 4.80
CA SER A 326 -8.55 0.45 5.75
C SER A 326 -8.20 -0.45 6.94
N VAL A 327 -7.41 -1.51 6.73
CA VAL A 327 -6.91 -2.37 7.82
C VAL A 327 -5.99 -1.59 8.76
N ASN A 328 -5.02 -0.84 8.23
CA ASN A 328 -4.11 -0.02 9.04
C ASN A 328 -4.88 1.03 9.85
N ALA A 329 -5.85 1.71 9.23
CA ALA A 329 -6.67 2.70 9.93
C ALA A 329 -7.57 2.07 11.01
N ALA A 330 -8.16 0.90 10.74
CA ALA A 330 -8.99 0.18 11.70
C ALA A 330 -8.19 -0.42 12.87
N LEU A 331 -6.90 -0.72 12.67
CA LEU A 331 -5.94 -1.11 13.71
C LEU A 331 -5.35 0.09 14.44
N GLU A 332 -5.76 1.31 14.11
CA GLU A 332 -5.25 2.54 14.70
C GLU A 332 -3.71 2.70 14.55
N VAL A 333 -3.17 2.31 13.39
CA VAL A 333 -1.75 2.52 13.08
C VAL A 333 -1.43 4.01 13.14
N GLU A 334 -0.30 4.37 13.75
CA GLU A 334 0.22 5.73 13.75
C GLU A 334 0.49 6.22 12.33
N ASP A 335 0.45 7.54 12.14
CA ASP A 335 0.73 8.11 10.82
C ASP A 335 2.18 7.84 10.41
N TYR A 336 2.39 7.47 9.15
CA TYR A 336 3.69 7.10 8.61
C TYR A 336 3.89 7.57 7.17
N GLU A 337 5.15 7.71 6.79
CA GLU A 337 5.57 7.92 5.41
C GLU A 337 6.69 6.94 5.08
N LEU A 338 6.48 6.14 4.04
CA LEU A 338 7.44 5.11 3.64
C LEU A 338 8.65 5.71 2.92
N PRO A 339 9.88 5.46 3.38
CA PRO A 339 11.09 5.93 2.71
C PRO A 339 11.33 5.19 1.38
N ASN A 340 12.12 5.80 0.50
CA ASN A 340 12.55 5.23 -0.79
C ASN A 340 11.40 4.77 -1.73
N SER A 341 10.20 5.30 -1.51
CA SER A 341 9.03 5.07 -2.36
C SER A 341 8.39 6.39 -2.73
N ILE A 342 7.93 6.53 -3.98
CA ILE A 342 7.10 7.67 -4.38
C ILE A 342 5.70 7.58 -3.80
N GLU A 343 5.16 6.37 -3.58
CA GLU A 343 3.91 6.11 -2.89
C GLU A 343 4.20 5.97 -1.39
N LYS A 344 3.76 6.93 -0.55
CA LYS A 344 4.16 7.01 0.86
C LYS A 344 3.33 6.15 1.81
N LYS A 345 2.20 5.62 1.36
CA LYS A 345 1.25 4.88 2.22
C LYS A 345 1.14 3.39 1.85
N THR A 346 0.81 3.10 0.62
CA THR A 346 0.55 1.72 0.17
C THR A 346 1.18 1.44 -1.19
N PRO A 347 2.52 1.36 -1.30
CA PRO A 347 3.21 1.16 -2.58
C PRO A 347 2.69 -0.05 -3.35
N ILE A 348 2.82 0.01 -4.69
CA ILE A 348 2.47 -1.14 -5.54
C ILE A 348 3.19 -2.41 -5.06
N GLY A 349 2.47 -3.53 -4.97
CA GLY A 349 3.04 -4.80 -4.51
C GLY A 349 3.44 -4.85 -3.03
N CYS A 350 3.13 -3.84 -2.18
CA CYS A 350 3.46 -3.90 -0.76
C CYS A 350 2.67 -4.98 -0.02
N LYS A 351 3.23 -5.42 1.10
CA LYS A 351 2.73 -6.47 1.96
C LYS A 351 2.58 -5.95 3.40
N LEU A 352 1.39 -5.96 3.94
CA LEU A 352 1.17 -5.83 5.38
C LEU A 352 1.37 -7.22 6.00
N VAL A 353 2.38 -7.35 6.85
CA VAL A 353 2.85 -8.63 7.39
C VAL A 353 2.63 -8.66 8.88
N PHE A 354 1.90 -9.65 9.34
CA PHE A 354 1.70 -10.00 10.74
C PHE A 354 2.57 -11.21 11.05
N GLU A 355 3.51 -11.07 11.98
CA GLU A 355 4.38 -12.13 12.44
C GLU A 355 3.97 -12.52 13.85
N LYS A 356 3.67 -13.79 14.07
CA LYS A 356 3.38 -14.35 15.40
C LYS A 356 4.59 -15.07 15.94
N TRP A 357 5.06 -14.61 17.10
CA TRP A 357 6.24 -15.12 17.77
C TRP A 357 5.89 -15.77 19.11
N LEU A 358 6.59 -16.81 19.49
CA LEU A 358 6.48 -17.44 20.80
C LEU A 358 7.80 -17.28 21.57
N ASP A 359 7.70 -16.92 22.84
CA ASP A 359 8.86 -17.04 23.75
C ASP A 359 9.07 -18.48 24.24
N LYS A 360 10.05 -18.69 25.09
CA LYS A 360 10.36 -20.03 25.65
C LYS A 360 9.29 -20.57 26.60
N GLU A 361 8.50 -19.68 27.17
CA GLU A 361 7.37 -19.99 28.08
C GLU A 361 6.08 -20.25 27.30
N GLY A 362 6.06 -19.99 25.99
CA GLY A 362 4.88 -20.15 25.10
C GLY A 362 3.96 -18.93 25.07
N ASN A 363 4.41 -17.77 25.58
CA ASN A 363 3.65 -16.53 25.43
C ASN A 363 3.73 -16.04 23.98
N GLU A 364 2.62 -15.51 23.50
CA GLU A 364 2.48 -15.02 22.14
C GLU A 364 2.79 -13.53 22.04
N PHE A 365 3.54 -13.17 21.00
CA PHE A 365 3.90 -11.80 20.65
C PHE A 365 3.63 -11.57 19.16
N THR A 366 3.41 -10.32 18.77
CA THR A 366 3.13 -9.96 17.38
C THR A 366 4.02 -8.81 16.92
N SER A 367 4.52 -8.87 15.71
CA SER A 367 5.01 -7.68 15.00
C SER A 367 4.19 -7.41 13.73
N ILE A 368 4.05 -6.14 13.39
CA ILE A 368 3.30 -5.69 12.22
C ILE A 368 4.21 -4.83 11.36
N ASN A 369 4.44 -5.25 10.13
CA ASN A 369 5.38 -4.60 9.23
C ASN A 369 4.76 -4.36 7.85
N LEU A 370 5.18 -3.27 7.19
CA LEU A 370 5.03 -3.10 5.74
C LEU A 370 6.33 -3.51 5.05
N VAL A 371 6.23 -4.52 4.19
CA VAL A 371 7.32 -4.99 3.33
C VAL A 371 7.03 -4.55 1.90
N TYR A 372 7.96 -3.83 1.27
CA TYR A 372 7.76 -3.27 -0.07
C TYR A 372 9.09 -3.09 -0.81
N GLN A 373 9.03 -3.08 -2.12
CA GLN A 373 10.18 -2.70 -2.95
C GLN A 373 10.28 -1.19 -3.04
N SER A 374 11.50 -0.65 -3.00
CA SER A 374 11.74 0.76 -3.27
C SER A 374 11.33 1.11 -4.71
N THR A 375 11.13 2.40 -5.00
CA THR A 375 10.88 2.87 -6.37
C THR A 375 11.98 2.40 -7.32
N GLU A 376 13.24 2.42 -6.89
CA GLU A 376 14.37 1.99 -7.70
C GLU A 376 14.35 0.48 -7.96
N GLN A 377 14.12 -0.33 -6.92
CA GLN A 377 13.96 -1.78 -7.07
C GLN A 377 12.82 -2.15 -8.04
N LEU A 378 11.68 -1.46 -7.96
CA LEU A 378 10.56 -1.66 -8.88
C LEU A 378 10.93 -1.30 -10.33
N ARG A 379 11.56 -0.14 -10.52
CA ARG A 379 11.91 0.36 -11.86
C ARG A 379 13.01 -0.43 -12.54
N ASN A 380 13.99 -0.90 -11.79
CA ASN A 380 15.16 -1.60 -12.33
C ASN A 380 14.99 -3.11 -12.39
N LEU A 381 13.87 -3.68 -11.91
CA LEU A 381 13.69 -5.13 -11.70
C LEU A 381 14.85 -5.74 -10.90
N GLU A 382 15.21 -5.07 -9.81
CA GLU A 382 16.34 -5.53 -9.01
C GLU A 382 16.03 -6.83 -8.29
N MET A 383 16.97 -7.77 -8.37
CA MET A 383 16.87 -9.03 -7.64
C MET A 383 16.90 -8.75 -6.13
N LEU A 384 15.99 -9.41 -5.41
CA LEU A 384 15.90 -9.29 -3.97
C LEU A 384 16.69 -10.40 -3.29
N ASP A 385 17.62 -10.02 -2.43
CA ASP A 385 18.43 -10.94 -1.62
C ASP A 385 18.77 -10.30 -0.24
N LYS A 386 19.77 -10.84 0.46
CA LYS A 386 20.17 -10.33 1.78
C LYS A 386 20.90 -8.98 1.73
N GLU A 387 21.51 -8.66 0.61
CA GLU A 387 22.31 -7.44 0.41
C GLU A 387 21.44 -6.34 -0.22
N ASN A 388 20.51 -6.74 -1.06
CA ASN A 388 19.49 -5.87 -1.68
C ASN A 388 18.08 -6.34 -1.26
N SER A 389 17.77 -6.26 0.03
CA SER A 389 16.47 -6.68 0.57
C SER A 389 15.38 -5.66 0.23
N PRO A 390 14.11 -6.07 0.18
CA PRO A 390 13.02 -5.11 0.17
C PRO A 390 13.05 -4.27 1.44
N MET A 391 12.40 -3.13 1.38
CA MET A 391 12.22 -2.25 2.53
C MET A 391 11.27 -2.91 3.53
N VAL A 392 11.59 -2.80 4.83
CA VAL A 392 10.72 -3.22 5.92
C VAL A 392 10.48 -2.04 6.85
N TYR A 393 9.24 -1.66 7.01
CA TYR A 393 8.82 -0.58 7.88
C TYR A 393 7.93 -1.13 8.99
N GLN A 394 8.39 -1.06 10.24
CA GLN A 394 7.60 -1.49 11.39
C GLN A 394 6.49 -0.49 11.68
N LEU A 395 5.25 -0.97 11.71
CA LEU A 395 4.09 -0.14 12.06
C LEU A 395 3.93 -0.06 13.58
N GLN A 396 3.56 1.12 14.05
CA GLN A 396 3.24 1.37 15.46
C GLN A 396 1.73 1.57 15.61
N LEU A 397 1.17 1.00 16.67
CA LEU A 397 -0.24 1.11 17.00
C LEU A 397 -0.45 2.19 18.07
N LYS A 398 -1.44 3.05 17.89
CA LYS A 398 -1.76 4.09 18.86
C LYS A 398 -2.13 3.49 20.21
N GLY A 399 -1.49 3.98 21.26
CA GLY A 399 -1.80 3.57 22.63
C GLY A 399 -1.30 2.18 23.04
N LEU A 400 -0.50 1.52 22.19
CA LEU A 400 0.19 0.26 22.52
C LEU A 400 1.69 0.44 22.37
N ASP A 401 2.44 0.10 23.41
CA ASP A 401 3.89 0.18 23.41
C ASP A 401 4.52 -1.14 22.93
N LEU A 402 5.52 -1.05 22.09
CA LEU A 402 6.39 -2.18 21.76
C LEU A 402 7.28 -2.51 22.96
N ASN A 403 7.54 -3.79 23.21
CA ASN A 403 8.57 -4.19 24.15
C ASN A 403 9.98 -3.85 23.62
N SER A 404 11.03 -4.10 24.43
CA SER A 404 12.42 -3.80 24.07
C SER A 404 12.92 -4.54 22.81
N ASP A 405 12.25 -5.59 22.41
CA ASP A 405 12.58 -6.42 21.25
C ASP A 405 11.73 -6.06 20.01
N GLY A 406 10.88 -5.03 20.11
CA GLY A 406 10.04 -4.53 19.01
C GLY A 406 8.78 -5.37 18.74
N LEU A 407 8.23 -6.00 19.77
CA LEU A 407 7.02 -6.83 19.68
C LEU A 407 5.89 -6.28 20.56
N TYR A 408 4.64 -6.49 20.15
CA TYR A 408 3.44 -6.27 20.95
C TYR A 408 3.12 -7.48 21.80
#